data_3e1adca662e33dd0306dae053e25e320
#
_entry.id   3e1adca662e33dd0306dae053e25e320
#
_cell.length_a   1.000
_cell.length_b   1.000
_cell.length_c   1.000
_cell.angle_alpha   90.00
_cell.angle_beta   90.00
_cell.angle_gamma   90.00
#
_symmetry.space_group_name_H-M   'P 1'
#
loop_
_entity.id
_entity.type
_entity.pdbx_description
1 polymer ?
#
loop_
_entity_poly.entity_id
_entity_poly.type
_entity_poly.pdbx_seq_one_letter_code
_entity_poly.pdbx_strand_id
1 'polypeptide(L)' 'MRVVLDTNVLLSALISPHGLPDTIYRAWRAARFEVVTSQTQLEEIRRASRYPKFKGVLQPYRVGTMVNNLQRALVLDVLP' A
#
# COMPACT_ATOMS: atom_id res chain seq x y z
N MET A 1 -7.16 -10.96 -12.27
CA MET A 1 -5.73 -10.65 -12.47
C MET A 1 -5.10 -10.34 -11.13
N ARG A 2 -3.96 -10.91 -10.87
CA ARG A 2 -3.21 -10.67 -9.65
C ARG A 2 -2.04 -9.76 -9.92
N VAL A 3 -1.89 -8.73 -9.09
CA VAL A 3 -0.89 -7.68 -9.31
C VAL A 3 -0.07 -7.49 -8.05
N VAL A 4 1.24 -7.36 -8.21
CA VAL A 4 2.14 -6.95 -7.13
C VAL A 4 2.37 -5.45 -7.28
N LEU A 5 2.02 -4.69 -6.25
CA LEU A 5 2.25 -3.25 -6.24
C LEU A 5 3.51 -2.92 -5.43
N ASP A 6 4.33 -2.02 -5.96
CA ASP A 6 5.50 -1.55 -5.26
C ASP A 6 5.08 -0.73 -4.04
N THR A 7 5.86 -0.83 -2.96
CA THR A 7 5.63 -0.03 -1.75
C THR A 7 5.58 1.46 -2.05
N ASN A 8 6.43 1.94 -2.96
CA ASN A 8 6.42 3.36 -3.33
C ASN A 8 5.11 3.77 -4.00
N VAL A 9 4.51 2.91 -4.81
CA VAL A 9 3.21 3.16 -5.43
C VAL A 9 2.13 3.29 -4.35
N LEU A 10 2.14 2.38 -3.38
CA LEU A 10 1.17 2.38 -2.30
C LEU A 10 1.28 3.64 -1.43
N LEU A 11 2.49 4.02 -1.05
CA LEU A 11 2.70 5.23 -0.25
C LEU A 11 2.35 6.49 -1.05
N SER A 12 2.71 6.53 -2.33
CA SER A 12 2.39 7.67 -3.18
C SER A 12 0.87 7.86 -3.34
N ALA A 13 0.11 6.78 -3.34
CA ALA A 13 -1.35 6.84 -3.40
C ALA A 13 -1.93 7.60 -2.20
N LEU A 14 -1.29 7.49 -1.04
CA LEU A 14 -1.74 8.18 0.16
C LEU A 14 -1.35 9.66 0.19
N ILE A 15 -0.28 10.01 -0.52
CA ILE A 15 0.28 11.37 -0.52
C ILE A 15 -0.38 12.24 -1.58
N SER A 16 -0.61 11.69 -2.77
CA SER A 16 -1.08 12.44 -3.93
C SER A 16 -2.45 11.94 -4.36
N PRO A 17 -3.53 12.46 -3.79
CA PRO A 17 -4.88 12.12 -4.22
C PRO A 17 -5.07 12.53 -5.68
N HIS A 18 -5.81 11.71 -6.42
CA HIS A 18 -6.12 11.90 -7.85
C HIS A 18 -4.94 11.72 -8.80
N GLY A 19 -3.76 11.29 -8.29
CA GLY A 19 -2.65 10.90 -9.14
C GLY A 19 -2.82 9.47 -9.65
N LEU A 20 -1.90 9.04 -10.50
CA LEU A 20 -1.92 7.68 -11.05
C LEU A 20 -1.84 6.60 -9.95
N PRO A 21 -0.97 6.72 -8.93
CA PRO A 21 -0.95 5.72 -7.87
C PRO A 21 -2.29 5.62 -7.12
N ASP A 22 -2.95 6.75 -6.87
CA ASP A 22 -4.26 6.76 -6.23
C ASP A 22 -5.30 6.08 -7.10
N THR A 23 -5.25 6.30 -8.39
CA THR A 23 -6.16 5.65 -9.35
C THR A 23 -6.00 4.13 -9.31
N ILE A 24 -4.77 3.65 -9.25
CA ILE A 24 -4.47 2.22 -9.15
C ILE A 24 -5.01 1.66 -7.84
N TYR A 25 -4.78 2.36 -6.74
CA TYR A 25 -5.25 1.93 -5.43
C TYR A 25 -6.78 1.85 -5.40
N ARG A 26 -7.47 2.85 -5.94
CA ARG A 26 -8.94 2.86 -6.00
C ARG A 26 -9.48 1.74 -6.87
N ALA A 27 -8.82 1.43 -7.98
CA ALA A 27 -9.22 0.32 -8.84
C ALA A 27 -9.15 -1.01 -8.08
N TRP A 28 -8.11 -1.18 -7.26
CA TRP A 28 -8.02 -2.36 -6.41
C TRP A 28 -9.15 -2.40 -5.40
N ARG A 29 -9.45 -1.28 -4.74
CA ARG A 29 -10.54 -1.23 -3.76
C ARG A 29 -11.90 -1.46 -4.40
N ALA A 30 -12.03 -1.20 -5.70
CA ALA A 30 -13.22 -1.49 -6.49
C ALA A 30 -13.23 -2.93 -7.04
N ALA A 31 -12.29 -3.77 -6.57
CA ALA A 31 -12.19 -5.18 -6.93
C ALA A 31 -11.95 -5.43 -8.43
N ARG A 32 -11.28 -4.49 -9.10
CA ARG A 32 -10.94 -4.67 -10.51
C ARG A 32 -9.79 -5.62 -10.74
N PHE A 33 -8.97 -5.83 -9.72
CA PHE A 33 -7.89 -6.80 -9.73
C PHE A 33 -7.56 -7.18 -8.30
N GLU A 34 -6.80 -8.26 -8.14
CA GLU A 34 -6.32 -8.69 -6.83
C GLU A 34 -4.90 -8.21 -6.61
N VAL A 35 -4.60 -7.76 -5.40
CA VAL A 35 -3.25 -7.39 -5.00
C VAL A 35 -2.64 -8.53 -4.22
N VAL A 36 -1.41 -8.88 -4.59
CA VAL A 36 -0.59 -9.85 -3.85
C VAL A 36 0.43 -9.07 -3.04
N THR A 37 0.53 -9.39 -1.77
CA THR A 37 1.49 -8.76 -0.86
C THR A 37 2.20 -9.81 -0.03
N SER A 38 3.10 -9.38 0.83
CA SER A 38 3.83 -10.25 1.75
C SER A 38 3.96 -9.57 3.10
N GLN A 39 4.28 -10.34 4.13
CA GLN A 39 4.55 -9.75 5.44
C GLN A 39 5.72 -8.78 5.38
N THR A 40 6.73 -9.11 4.60
CA THR A 40 7.87 -8.22 4.41
C THR A 40 7.43 -6.87 3.85
N GLN A 41 6.52 -6.88 2.86
CA GLN A 41 6.01 -5.63 2.29
C GLN A 41 5.20 -4.84 3.31
N LEU A 42 4.37 -5.51 4.11
CA LEU A 42 3.57 -4.84 5.13
C LEU A 42 4.48 -4.15 6.17
N GLU A 43 5.53 -4.82 6.60
CA GLU A 43 6.52 -4.25 7.51
C GLU A 43 7.25 -3.08 6.87
N GLU A 44 7.59 -3.20 5.60
CA GLU A 44 8.26 -2.14 4.86
C GLU A 44 7.39 -0.89 4.75
N ILE A 45 6.10 -1.06 4.49
CA ILE A 45 5.16 0.06 4.45
C ILE A 45 5.13 0.78 5.79
N ARG A 46 5.03 0.05 6.89
CA ARG A 46 5.03 0.63 8.22
C ARG A 46 6.32 1.39 8.52
N ARG A 47 7.45 0.78 8.16
CA ARG A 47 8.76 1.39 8.39
C ARG A 47 8.94 2.64 7.54
N ALA A 48 8.65 2.54 6.25
CA ALA A 48 8.83 3.66 5.32
C ALA A 48 7.92 4.83 5.64
N SER A 49 6.71 4.56 6.16
CA SER A 49 5.77 5.61 6.53
C SER A 49 6.29 6.50 7.66
N ARG A 50 7.29 6.05 8.40
CA ARG A 50 7.90 6.81 9.50
C ARG A 50 9.12 7.61 9.07
N TYR A 51 9.49 7.55 7.79
CA TYR A 51 10.64 8.34 7.31
C TYR A 51 10.36 9.83 7.45
N PRO A 52 11.36 10.64 7.84
CA PRO A 52 11.17 12.08 8.05
C PRO A 52 10.56 12.80 6.85
N LYS A 53 10.84 12.34 5.63
CA LYS A 53 10.29 12.97 4.42
C LYS A 53 8.78 12.91 4.33
N PHE A 54 8.14 11.98 5.06
CA PHE A 54 6.69 11.84 5.08
C PHE A 54 6.02 12.55 6.24
N LYS A 55 6.80 13.14 7.14
CA LYS A 55 6.26 13.82 8.30
C LYS A 55 5.42 15.03 7.87
N GLY A 56 4.17 15.07 8.32
CA GLY A 56 3.26 16.14 7.95
C GLY A 56 2.59 15.96 6.59
N VAL A 57 3.00 14.95 5.82
CA VAL A 57 2.45 14.67 4.50
C VAL A 57 1.60 13.42 4.54
N LEU A 58 2.05 12.41 5.29
CA LEU A 58 1.43 11.11 5.36
C LEU A 58 0.73 10.96 6.71
N GLN A 59 -0.59 10.78 6.69
CA GLN A 59 -1.38 10.69 7.92
C GLN A 59 -1.36 9.25 8.43
N PRO A 60 -1.01 9.04 9.72
CA PRO A 60 -0.90 7.68 10.27
C PRO A 60 -2.15 6.83 10.12
N TYR A 61 -3.35 7.42 10.28
CA TYR A 61 -4.58 6.64 10.16
C TYR A 61 -4.79 6.11 8.73
N ARG A 62 -4.33 6.83 7.73
CA ARG A 62 -4.45 6.39 6.33
C ARG A 62 -3.50 5.22 6.06
N VAL A 63 -2.31 5.27 6.64
CA VAL A 63 -1.36 4.15 6.57
C VAL A 63 -1.97 2.92 7.23
N GLY A 64 -2.54 3.07 8.42
CA GLY A 64 -3.18 1.97 9.13
C GLY A 64 -4.32 1.35 8.34
N THR A 65 -5.16 2.17 7.72
CA THR A 65 -6.25 1.70 6.88
C THR A 65 -5.72 0.91 5.69
N MET A 66 -4.69 1.43 5.02
CA MET A 66 -4.08 0.74 3.88
C MET A 66 -3.49 -0.61 4.30
N VAL A 67 -2.76 -0.66 5.41
CA VAL A 67 -2.18 -1.90 5.91
C VAL A 67 -3.27 -2.91 6.24
N ASN A 68 -4.37 -2.48 6.88
CA ASN A 68 -5.49 -3.37 7.16
C ASN A 68 -6.10 -3.94 5.89
N ASN A 69 -6.26 -3.11 4.85
CA ASN A 69 -6.79 -3.56 3.57
C ASN A 69 -5.85 -4.56 2.91
N LEU A 70 -4.54 -4.31 2.98
CA LEU A 70 -3.54 -5.22 2.42
C LEU A 70 -3.49 -6.54 3.17
N GLN A 71 -3.68 -6.52 4.49
CA GLN A 71 -3.71 -7.76 5.28
C GLN A 71 -4.83 -8.69 4.88
N ARG A 72 -5.92 -8.14 4.32
CA ARG A 72 -7.04 -8.93 3.82
C ARG A 72 -6.85 -9.36 2.38
N ALA A 73 -5.82 -8.84 1.71
CA ALA A 73 -5.48 -9.24 0.36
C ALA A 73 -4.77 -10.60 0.37
N LEU A 74 -4.41 -11.06 -0.80
CA LEU A 74 -3.68 -12.32 -0.93
C LEU A 74 -2.25 -12.14 -0.42
N VAL A 75 -1.96 -12.68 0.75
CA VAL A 75 -0.64 -12.60 1.36
C VAL A 75 0.12 -13.87 1.04
N LEU A 76 1.26 -13.71 0.39
CA LEU A 76 2.16 -14.81 0.11
C LEU A 76 3.39 -14.67 0.98
N ASP A 77 3.65 -15.70 1.79
CA ASP A 77 4.90 -15.81 2.51
C ASP A 77 5.92 -16.43 1.56
N VAL A 78 6.59 -15.56 0.82
CA VAL A 78 7.65 -16.01 -0.05
C VAL A 78 8.90 -16.17 0.79
N LEU A 79 9.30 -17.40 1.01
CA LEU A 79 10.55 -17.67 1.68
C LEU A 79 11.68 -17.34 0.72
N PRO A 80 12.65 -16.57 1.19
CA PRO A 80 13.83 -16.27 0.37
C PRO A 80 14.64 -17.52 0.05
#